data_2252035a40149ba94be896cc2fbe5629
#
_entry.id   2252035a40149ba94be896cc2fbe5629
#
_cell.length_a   1.000
_cell.length_b   1.000
_cell.length_c   1.000
_cell.angle_alpha   90.00
_cell.angle_beta   90.00
_cell.angle_gamma   90.00
#
_symmetry.space_group_name_H-M   'P 1'
#
loop_
_entity.id
_entity.type
_entity.pdbx_description
1 polymer ?
#
loop_
_entity_poly.entity_id
_entity_poly.type
_entity_poly.pdbx_seq_one_letter_code
_entity_poly.pdbx_strand_id
1 'polypeptide(L)'
;MTTKTTGLGPEFFPAQPARSYEEAEARIHALQAKDDGNVRPDSGSRFRSQGKKADRAIVFYHGYTNAPPQWDLLSEELVKRGYNVLVPRIPYHGFNDPLTPEQAKLTAGDLVTTIQESVDIAQGLGDHVTVCGISCGGVMTSWAAQYRSDVD
;
A
#
# COMPACT_ATOMS: atom_id res chain seq x y z
N MET A 1 3.56 -34.64 -7.46
CA MET A 1 2.65 -33.80 -6.70
C MET A 1 2.57 -32.45 -7.40
N THR A 2 1.48 -32.18 -8.12
CA THR A 2 1.25 -30.89 -8.76
C THR A 2 0.80 -29.91 -7.68
N THR A 3 1.65 -29.00 -7.27
CA THR A 3 1.27 -27.86 -6.43
C THR A 3 0.20 -27.09 -7.18
N LYS A 4 -1.04 -27.10 -6.69
CA LYS A 4 -2.06 -26.17 -7.15
C LYS A 4 -1.56 -24.77 -6.91
N THR A 5 -1.18 -24.06 -7.97
CA THR A 5 -0.88 -22.63 -7.93
C THR A 5 -2.13 -21.94 -7.39
N THR A 6 -2.01 -21.23 -6.29
CA THR A 6 -3.16 -20.61 -5.58
C THR A 6 -3.78 -19.42 -6.33
N GLY A 7 -3.31 -19.09 -7.55
CA GLY A 7 -3.76 -17.92 -8.31
C GLY A 7 -3.35 -16.57 -7.69
N LEU A 8 -2.36 -16.58 -6.78
CA LEU A 8 -1.86 -15.39 -6.09
C LEU A 8 -0.40 -15.08 -6.44
N GLY A 9 0.16 -15.76 -7.42
CA GLY A 9 1.51 -15.50 -7.91
C GLY A 9 1.59 -14.26 -8.82
N PRO A 10 2.81 -13.76 -9.08
CA PRO A 10 3.03 -12.56 -9.90
C PRO A 10 2.53 -12.70 -11.34
N GLU A 11 2.39 -13.93 -11.84
CA GLU A 11 1.83 -14.20 -13.18
C GLU A 11 0.36 -13.78 -13.32
N PHE A 12 -0.37 -13.66 -12.21
CA PHE A 12 -1.76 -13.18 -12.18
C PHE A 12 -1.85 -11.68 -11.88
N PHE A 13 -0.76 -11.09 -11.38
CA PHE A 13 -0.68 -9.69 -10.96
C PHE A 13 0.62 -9.09 -11.52
N PRO A 14 0.72 -8.83 -12.83
CA PRO A 14 1.95 -8.33 -13.42
C PRO A 14 2.30 -6.93 -12.90
N ALA A 15 3.58 -6.73 -12.57
CA ALA A 15 4.09 -5.45 -12.13
C ALA A 15 4.02 -4.40 -13.25
N GLN A 16 3.62 -3.18 -12.90
CA GLN A 16 3.53 -2.02 -13.79
C GLN A 16 4.11 -0.78 -13.09
N PRO A 17 5.42 -0.73 -12.84
CA PRO A 17 6.04 0.34 -12.08
C PRO A 17 5.78 1.72 -12.68
N ALA A 18 5.49 2.70 -11.84
CA ALA A 18 5.42 4.10 -12.23
C ALA A 18 6.80 4.58 -12.70
N ARG A 19 6.83 5.27 -13.85
CA ARG A 19 8.06 5.67 -14.54
C ARG A 19 8.59 7.02 -14.07
N SER A 20 7.73 7.81 -13.40
CA SER A 20 8.09 9.12 -12.88
C SER A 20 7.31 9.43 -11.59
N TYR A 21 7.75 10.48 -10.90
CA TYR A 21 7.07 11.00 -9.72
C TYR A 21 5.65 11.47 -10.08
N GLU A 22 5.47 12.15 -11.19
CA GLU A 22 4.18 12.68 -11.64
C GLU A 22 3.19 11.54 -11.95
N GLU A 23 3.67 10.45 -12.56
CA GLU A 23 2.85 9.26 -12.80
C GLU A 23 2.46 8.61 -11.47
N ALA A 24 3.40 8.48 -10.54
CA ALA A 24 3.12 7.95 -9.20
C ALA A 24 2.08 8.81 -8.45
N GLU A 25 2.25 10.13 -8.48
CA GLU A 25 1.31 11.06 -7.84
C GLU A 25 -0.09 10.98 -8.45
N ALA A 26 -0.21 10.91 -9.77
CA ALA A 26 -1.49 10.71 -10.44
C ALA A 26 -2.17 9.39 -10.03
N ARG A 27 -1.40 8.30 -9.90
CA ARG A 27 -1.91 7.01 -9.42
C ARG A 27 -2.32 7.06 -7.95
N ILE A 28 -1.62 7.83 -7.10
CA ILE A 28 -2.00 8.05 -5.70
C ILE A 28 -3.34 8.79 -5.62
N HIS A 29 -3.55 9.82 -6.43
CA HIS A 29 -4.85 10.50 -6.48
C HIS A 29 -5.97 9.55 -6.90
N ALA A 30 -5.73 8.67 -7.87
CA ALA A 30 -6.68 7.64 -8.26
C ALA A 30 -6.94 6.60 -7.14
N LEU A 31 -5.89 6.25 -6.36
CA LEU A 31 -6.02 5.38 -5.20
C LEU A 31 -6.88 6.06 -4.11
N GLN A 32 -6.61 7.31 -3.79
CA GLN A 32 -7.36 8.10 -2.80
C GLN A 32 -8.81 8.33 -3.23
N ALA A 33 -9.09 8.45 -4.52
CA ALA A 33 -10.44 8.57 -5.04
C ALA A 33 -11.32 7.32 -4.81
N LYS A 34 -10.71 6.17 -4.50
CA LYS A 34 -11.42 4.95 -4.07
C LYS A 34 -11.88 5.03 -2.60
N ASP A 35 -11.38 6.00 -1.84
CA ASP A 35 -11.78 6.27 -0.47
C ASP A 35 -13.09 7.09 -0.50
N ASP A 36 -14.20 6.40 -0.63
CA ASP A 36 -15.54 6.98 -0.80
C ASP A 36 -16.13 7.54 0.51
N GLY A 37 -17.36 8.07 0.44
CA GLY A 37 -18.05 8.67 1.58
C GLY A 37 -18.38 7.72 2.75
N ASN A 38 -18.17 6.42 2.59
CA ASN A 38 -18.30 5.44 3.67
C ASN A 38 -17.01 5.32 4.51
N VAL A 39 -15.88 5.78 3.97
CA VAL A 39 -14.60 5.81 4.68
C VAL A 39 -14.56 7.03 5.59
N ARG A 40 -14.13 6.85 6.83
CA ARG A 40 -13.91 7.98 7.74
C ARG A 40 -12.91 8.97 7.14
N PRO A 41 -13.14 10.28 7.30
CA PRO A 41 -12.27 11.31 6.70
C PRO A 41 -10.78 11.17 7.07
N ASP A 42 -10.50 10.61 8.25
CA ASP A 42 -9.15 10.38 8.76
C ASP A 42 -8.56 9.02 8.39
N SER A 43 -9.32 8.13 7.74
CA SER A 43 -8.95 6.73 7.54
C SER A 43 -8.65 6.36 6.08
N GLY A 44 -8.65 7.31 5.17
CA GLY A 44 -8.26 7.13 3.77
C GLY A 44 -6.76 6.92 3.59
N SER A 45 -6.38 6.52 2.38
CA SER A 45 -4.99 6.33 1.98
C SER A 45 -4.16 7.60 2.20
N ARG A 46 -2.95 7.44 2.74
CA ARG A 46 -2.06 8.55 3.10
C ARG A 46 -0.89 8.63 2.14
N PHE A 47 -0.55 9.85 1.77
CA PHE A 47 0.68 10.15 1.04
C PHE A 47 1.36 11.36 1.66
N ARG A 48 2.65 11.22 1.96
CA ARG A 48 3.49 12.30 2.46
C ARG A 48 4.76 12.33 1.60
N SER A 49 5.13 13.50 1.10
CA SER A 49 6.10 13.62 0.01
C SER A 49 7.07 14.77 0.20
N GLN A 50 8.22 14.63 -0.46
CA GLN A 50 9.20 15.69 -0.67
C GLN A 50 8.82 16.60 -1.87
N GLY A 51 7.71 16.34 -2.57
CA GLY A 51 7.31 17.04 -3.79
C GLY A 51 8.13 16.64 -5.03
N LYS A 52 8.91 15.56 -4.93
CA LYS A 52 9.74 15.00 -6.01
C LYS A 52 10.13 13.58 -5.68
N LYS A 53 10.67 12.84 -6.66
CA LYS A 53 11.29 11.55 -6.40
C LYS A 53 12.44 11.70 -5.40
N ALA A 54 12.48 10.87 -4.38
CA ALA A 54 13.48 10.86 -3.32
C ALA A 54 14.47 9.71 -3.51
N ASP A 55 15.57 9.70 -2.73
CA ASP A 55 16.43 8.51 -2.64
C ASP A 55 15.65 7.30 -2.14
N ARG A 56 14.77 7.51 -1.15
CA ARG A 56 14.00 6.43 -0.52
C ARG A 56 12.50 6.70 -0.51
N ALA A 57 11.75 5.66 -0.84
CA ALA A 57 10.32 5.59 -0.59
C ALA A 57 9.99 4.41 0.32
N ILE A 58 8.94 4.55 1.12
CA ILE A 58 8.44 3.46 1.95
C ILE A 58 6.93 3.33 1.82
N VAL A 59 6.47 2.07 1.72
CA VAL A 59 5.05 1.72 1.76
C VAL A 59 4.76 1.04 3.09
N PHE A 60 3.77 1.55 3.82
CA PHE A 60 3.30 0.95 5.06
C PHE A 60 1.95 0.26 4.89
N TYR A 61 1.82 -0.96 5.38
CA TYR A 61 0.56 -1.68 5.44
C TYR A 61 0.07 -1.81 6.88
N HIS A 62 -1.14 -1.33 7.15
CA HIS A 62 -1.75 -1.37 8.48
C HIS A 62 -2.25 -2.78 8.87
N GLY A 63 -2.55 -2.97 10.15
CA GLY A 63 -3.13 -4.21 10.67
C GLY A 63 -4.61 -4.38 10.29
N TYR A 64 -5.12 -5.62 10.38
CA TYR A 64 -6.48 -5.98 9.98
C TYR A 64 -7.57 -5.18 10.71
N THR A 65 -7.37 -4.84 11.97
CA THR A 65 -8.34 -4.08 12.77
C THR A 65 -8.07 -2.57 12.75
N ASN A 66 -7.20 -2.10 11.85
CA ASN A 66 -6.70 -0.74 11.81
C ASN A 66 -6.97 -0.06 10.46
N ALA A 67 -6.39 1.12 10.29
CA ALA A 67 -6.47 1.95 9.09
C ALA A 67 -5.16 2.73 8.94
N PRO A 68 -4.93 3.44 7.81
CA PRO A 68 -3.69 4.18 7.56
C PRO A 68 -3.17 5.08 8.68
N PRO A 69 -4.00 5.74 9.53
CA PRO A 69 -3.51 6.53 10.67
C PRO A 69 -2.61 5.80 11.65
N GLN A 70 -2.63 4.46 11.66
CA GLN A 70 -1.70 3.65 12.46
C GLN A 70 -0.23 4.05 12.25
N TRP A 71 0.10 4.57 11.06
CA TRP A 71 1.44 4.89 10.64
C TRP A 71 1.75 6.40 10.60
N ASP A 72 0.81 7.27 11.01
CA ASP A 72 0.95 8.72 10.85
C ASP A 72 2.22 9.27 11.52
N LEU A 73 2.47 8.94 12.80
CA LEU A 73 3.62 9.45 13.54
C LEU A 73 4.96 9.01 12.91
N LEU A 74 5.08 7.74 12.53
CA LEU A 74 6.29 7.23 11.91
C LEU A 74 6.48 7.83 10.50
N SER A 75 5.39 7.99 9.74
CA SER A 75 5.41 8.63 8.43
C SER A 75 5.93 10.06 8.52
N GLU A 76 5.50 10.84 9.50
CA GLU A 76 5.96 12.21 9.74
C GLU A 76 7.47 12.27 10.03
N GLU A 77 7.98 11.36 10.85
CA GLU A 77 9.41 11.29 11.15
C GLU A 77 10.24 10.89 9.94
N LEU A 78 9.75 9.98 9.10
CA LEU A 78 10.46 9.56 7.89
C LEU A 78 10.48 10.66 6.83
N VAL A 79 9.39 11.41 6.66
CA VAL A 79 9.36 12.56 5.75
C VAL A 79 10.38 13.62 6.16
N LYS A 80 10.51 13.91 7.46
CA LYS A 80 11.57 14.82 7.97
C LYS A 80 12.98 14.33 7.63
N ARG A 81 13.15 13.03 7.39
CA ARG A 81 14.41 12.38 6.99
C ARG A 81 14.58 12.24 5.48
N GLY A 82 13.70 12.82 4.69
CA GLY A 82 13.79 12.84 3.23
C GLY A 82 13.11 11.69 2.50
N TYR A 83 12.32 10.86 3.18
CA TYR A 83 11.55 9.80 2.54
C TYR A 83 10.28 10.32 1.89
N ASN A 84 9.85 9.66 0.82
CA ASN A 84 8.45 9.67 0.40
C ASN A 84 7.74 8.48 1.06
N VAL A 85 6.53 8.70 1.57
CA VAL A 85 5.79 7.70 2.35
C VAL A 85 4.39 7.52 1.78
N LEU A 86 4.04 6.27 1.44
CA LEU A 86 2.71 5.86 1.02
C LEU A 86 2.12 4.88 2.04
N VAL A 87 0.89 5.13 2.47
CA VAL A 87 0.12 4.21 3.32
C VAL A 87 -1.22 3.95 2.64
N PRO A 88 -1.33 2.91 1.79
CA PRO A 88 -2.59 2.58 1.16
C PRO A 88 -3.58 2.07 2.20
N ARG A 89 -4.86 2.42 2.05
CA ARG A 89 -5.94 1.80 2.79
C ARG A 89 -6.20 0.40 2.21
N ILE A 90 -6.18 -0.61 3.04
CA ILE A 90 -6.60 -1.96 2.67
C ILE A 90 -8.11 -1.92 2.38
N PRO A 91 -8.60 -2.53 1.30
CA PRO A 91 -10.03 -2.57 0.97
C PRO A 91 -10.88 -3.00 2.17
N TYR A 92 -12.08 -2.45 2.27
CA TYR A 92 -13.06 -2.74 3.34
C TYR A 92 -12.64 -2.32 4.76
N HIS A 93 -11.59 -1.49 4.90
CA HIS A 93 -11.14 -0.95 6.19
C HIS A 93 -11.44 0.55 6.32
N GLY A 94 -11.40 1.06 7.54
CA GLY A 94 -11.51 2.49 7.82
C GLY A 94 -12.90 3.09 7.62
N PHE A 95 -13.96 2.30 7.61
CA PHE A 95 -15.34 2.79 7.44
C PHE A 95 -15.85 3.58 8.65
N ASN A 96 -16.85 4.43 8.40
CA ASN A 96 -17.55 5.22 9.41
C ASN A 96 -18.19 4.33 10.48
N ASP A 97 -18.80 3.22 10.08
CA ASP A 97 -19.33 2.22 11.01
C ASP A 97 -18.24 1.17 11.34
N PRO A 98 -17.68 1.18 12.55
CA PRO A 98 -16.65 0.23 12.94
C PRO A 98 -17.18 -1.21 13.12
N LEU A 99 -18.50 -1.38 13.18
CA LEU A 99 -19.16 -2.69 13.30
C LEU A 99 -19.64 -3.25 11.96
N THR A 100 -19.28 -2.59 10.86
CA THR A 100 -19.67 -3.03 9.53
C THR A 100 -19.15 -4.44 9.24
N PRO A 101 -19.95 -5.32 8.60
CA PRO A 101 -19.50 -6.64 8.15
C PRO A 101 -18.64 -6.60 6.88
N GLU A 102 -18.37 -5.41 6.34
CA GLU A 102 -17.68 -5.24 5.05
C GLU A 102 -16.29 -5.90 5.03
N GLN A 103 -15.56 -5.92 6.16
CA GLN A 103 -14.26 -6.58 6.25
C GLN A 103 -14.32 -8.08 5.92
N ALA A 104 -15.48 -8.72 6.08
CA ALA A 104 -15.66 -10.13 5.69
C ALA A 104 -15.59 -10.37 4.17
N LYS A 105 -15.66 -9.31 3.36
CA LYS A 105 -15.53 -9.38 1.90
C LYS A 105 -14.06 -9.41 1.45
N LEU A 106 -13.10 -9.07 2.33
CA LEU A 106 -11.69 -9.01 2.00
C LEU A 106 -11.19 -10.37 1.52
N THR A 107 -10.57 -10.38 0.36
CA THR A 107 -9.95 -11.58 -0.22
C THR A 107 -8.44 -11.46 -0.24
N ALA A 108 -7.75 -12.58 -0.38
CA ALA A 108 -6.30 -12.59 -0.60
C ALA A 108 -5.91 -11.87 -1.91
N GLY A 109 -6.76 -11.95 -2.94
CA GLY A 109 -6.59 -11.21 -4.20
C GLY A 109 -6.61 -9.70 -4.00
N ASP A 110 -7.48 -9.16 -3.12
CA ASP A 110 -7.51 -7.74 -2.78
C ASP A 110 -6.21 -7.29 -2.12
N LEU A 111 -5.66 -8.12 -1.22
CA LEU A 111 -4.38 -7.84 -0.57
C LEU A 111 -3.24 -7.80 -1.60
N VAL A 112 -3.15 -8.80 -2.49
CA VAL A 112 -2.12 -8.85 -3.54
C VAL A 112 -2.26 -7.67 -4.50
N THR A 113 -3.47 -7.31 -4.90
CA THR A 113 -3.73 -6.13 -5.75
C THR A 113 -3.24 -4.86 -5.06
N THR A 114 -3.54 -4.69 -3.77
CA THR A 114 -3.07 -3.54 -2.98
C THR A 114 -1.55 -3.47 -2.91
N ILE A 115 -0.87 -4.61 -2.72
CA ILE A 115 0.59 -4.69 -2.71
C ILE A 115 1.14 -4.27 -4.08
N GLN A 116 0.66 -4.89 -5.15
CA GLN A 116 1.16 -4.62 -6.49
C GLN A 116 0.98 -3.14 -6.85
N GLU A 117 -0.23 -2.61 -6.68
CA GLU A 117 -0.53 -1.21 -6.99
C GLU A 117 0.35 -0.23 -6.18
N SER A 118 0.50 -0.47 -4.88
CA SER A 118 1.28 0.44 -4.02
C SER A 118 2.78 0.33 -4.23
N VAL A 119 3.33 -0.85 -4.48
CA VAL A 119 4.75 -1.01 -4.82
C VAL A 119 5.04 -0.41 -6.20
N ASP A 120 4.16 -0.62 -7.18
CA ASP A 120 4.30 0.00 -8.51
C ASP A 120 4.31 1.52 -8.43
N ILE A 121 3.45 2.11 -7.62
CA ILE A 121 3.45 3.55 -7.34
C ILE A 121 4.78 3.97 -6.69
N ALA A 122 5.23 3.23 -5.69
CA ALA A 122 6.43 3.58 -4.93
C ALA A 122 7.72 3.59 -5.77
N GLN A 123 7.77 2.83 -6.87
CA GLN A 123 8.91 2.88 -7.82
C GLN A 123 9.07 4.27 -8.47
N GLY A 124 8.00 5.03 -8.64
CA GLY A 124 8.07 6.42 -9.08
C GLY A 124 8.42 7.41 -7.96
N LEU A 125 8.29 7.00 -6.69
CA LEU A 125 8.50 7.86 -5.53
C LEU A 125 9.93 7.83 -4.98
N GLY A 126 10.66 6.73 -5.17
CA GLY A 126 12.01 6.56 -4.64
C GLY A 126 12.90 5.72 -5.54
N ASP A 127 14.22 5.92 -5.41
CA ASP A 127 15.20 5.06 -6.08
C ASP A 127 15.36 3.72 -5.34
N HIS A 128 15.12 3.74 -4.04
CA HIS A 128 15.03 2.57 -3.16
C HIS A 128 13.63 2.49 -2.56
N VAL A 129 12.98 1.33 -2.67
CA VAL A 129 11.62 1.11 -2.19
C VAL A 129 11.61 0.07 -1.08
N THR A 130 11.20 0.47 0.10
CA THR A 130 11.04 -0.41 1.25
C THR A 130 9.54 -0.65 1.51
N VAL A 131 9.19 -1.86 1.91
CA VAL A 131 7.85 -2.20 2.38
C VAL A 131 7.87 -2.59 3.85
N CYS A 132 6.89 -2.16 4.63
CA CYS A 132 6.78 -2.47 6.04
C CYS A 132 5.32 -2.66 6.43
N GLY A 133 5.05 -3.56 7.35
CA GLY A 133 3.69 -3.82 7.78
C GLY A 133 3.60 -4.54 9.11
N ILE A 134 2.43 -4.46 9.73
CA ILE A 134 2.14 -5.13 11.00
C ILE A 134 0.93 -6.04 10.85
N SER A 135 0.94 -7.22 11.49
CA SER A 135 -0.16 -8.19 11.46
C SER A 135 -0.52 -8.57 10.00
N CYS A 136 -1.73 -8.28 9.53
CA CYS A 136 -2.13 -8.45 8.14
C CYS A 136 -1.14 -7.76 7.19
N GLY A 137 -0.71 -6.53 7.51
CA GLY A 137 0.33 -5.82 6.77
C GLY A 137 1.67 -6.58 6.74
N GLY A 138 2.00 -7.31 7.80
CA GLY A 138 3.19 -8.17 7.83
C GLY A 138 3.09 -9.34 6.83
N VAL A 139 1.90 -9.93 6.65
CA VAL A 139 1.66 -10.93 5.60
C VAL A 139 1.82 -10.31 4.21
N MET A 140 1.32 -9.09 4.02
CA MET A 140 1.46 -8.35 2.77
C MET A 140 2.94 -8.09 2.43
N THR A 141 3.74 -7.64 3.40
CA THR A 141 5.18 -7.43 3.20
C THR A 141 5.92 -8.73 2.89
N SER A 142 5.51 -9.84 3.52
CA SER A 142 6.10 -11.15 3.24
C SER A 142 5.83 -11.60 1.80
N TRP A 143 4.63 -11.33 1.28
CA TRP A 143 4.31 -11.59 -0.13
C TRP A 143 5.16 -10.72 -1.05
N ALA A 144 5.26 -9.42 -0.76
CA ALA A 144 6.10 -8.51 -1.54
C ALA A 144 7.57 -8.96 -1.57
N ALA A 145 8.15 -9.29 -0.41
CA ALA A 145 9.53 -9.78 -0.31
C ALA A 145 9.77 -11.08 -1.07
N GLN A 146 8.73 -11.91 -1.24
CA GLN A 146 8.84 -13.17 -1.98
C GLN A 146 8.75 -12.98 -3.50
N TYR A 147 7.94 -12.04 -3.98
CA TYR A 147 7.54 -11.96 -5.37
C TYR A 147 7.95 -10.66 -6.09
N ARG A 148 8.43 -9.66 -5.36
CA ARG A 148 8.90 -8.38 -5.91
C ARG A 148 10.41 -8.26 -5.70
N SER A 149 11.16 -8.32 -6.79
CA SER A 149 12.63 -8.14 -6.77
C SER A 149 13.06 -6.67 -6.77
N ASP A 150 12.10 -5.75 -6.85
CA ASP A 150 12.28 -4.31 -6.91
C ASP A 150 11.95 -3.60 -5.59
N VAL A 151 11.90 -4.36 -4.48
CA VAL A 151 11.85 -3.85 -3.11
C VAL A 151 13.10 -4.24 -2.34
N ASP A 152 13.55 -3.39 -1.40
CA ASP A 152 14.72 -3.59 -0.53
C ASP A 152 14.30 -4.16 0.84
#